data_ae509c49d212dfa80b4594d06157d778
#
_entry.id   ae509c49d212dfa80b4594d06157d778
#
_cell.length_a   1.000
_cell.length_b   1.000
_cell.length_c   1.000
_cell.angle_alpha   90.00
_cell.angle_beta   90.00
_cell.angle_gamma   90.00
#
_symmetry.space_group_name_H-M   'P 1'
#
loop_
_entity.id
_entity.type
_entity.pdbx_description
1 polymer ?
#
loop_
_entity_poly.entity_id
_entity_poly.type
_entity_poly.pdbx_seq_one_letter_code
_entity_poly.pdbx_strand_id
1 'polypeptide(L)'
;MKKIILIITIGLFFYNCKAQSPVLNIETTFSSDVPINAYYKDANNILNNFEGTWLYTNGNNTLKIILAKSTQHFNGKYYEDLLIGGYQYIENGVEKINTLTDADNLNLGDNASIEGNNIYNNCKYSPVDDCVDGEKNLHLSIKDVPLEGHIGDLRLFKRTINGQEVLKVNISMNYLRDVSGELPDPTLPWKMENIVLIKQ
;
A
#
# COMPACT_ATOMS: atom_id res chain seq x y z
N MET A 1 -29.24 -44.99 -30.71
CA MET A 1 -27.85 -44.82 -30.29
C MET A 1 -27.28 -43.44 -30.62
N LYS A 2 -27.36 -42.90 -31.87
CA LYS A 2 -26.81 -41.55 -32.19
C LYS A 2 -27.37 -40.40 -31.37
N LYS A 3 -28.66 -40.39 -31.00
CA LYS A 3 -29.28 -39.35 -30.18
C LYS A 3 -28.84 -39.39 -28.71
N ILE A 4 -28.53 -40.56 -28.15
CA ILE A 4 -28.05 -40.73 -26.77
C ILE A 4 -26.60 -40.21 -26.65
N ILE A 5 -25.74 -40.49 -27.66
CA ILE A 5 -24.37 -39.99 -27.69
C ILE A 5 -24.33 -38.48 -27.75
N LEU A 6 -25.24 -37.83 -28.52
CA LEU A 6 -25.31 -36.38 -28.61
C LEU A 6 -25.66 -35.74 -27.25
N ILE A 7 -26.61 -36.34 -26.51
CA ILE A 7 -27.03 -35.84 -25.18
C ILE A 7 -25.86 -35.94 -24.15
N ILE A 8 -25.12 -37.07 -24.19
CA ILE A 8 -23.96 -37.27 -23.30
C ILE A 8 -22.84 -36.25 -23.62
N THR A 9 -22.60 -35.98 -24.92
CA THR A 9 -21.58 -35.00 -25.32
C THR A 9 -21.93 -33.58 -24.89
N ILE A 10 -23.19 -33.17 -25.01
CA ILE A 10 -23.66 -31.86 -24.53
C ILE A 10 -23.55 -31.76 -23.00
N GLY A 11 -23.88 -32.82 -22.26
CA GLY A 11 -23.77 -32.86 -20.79
C GLY A 11 -22.33 -32.67 -20.30
N LEU A 12 -21.31 -33.11 -21.01
CA LEU A 12 -19.90 -32.99 -20.64
C LEU A 12 -19.36 -31.54 -20.74
N PHE A 13 -19.98 -30.67 -21.53
CA PHE A 13 -19.58 -29.27 -21.64
C PHE A 13 -19.98 -28.41 -20.42
N PHE A 14 -20.93 -28.84 -19.59
CA PHE A 14 -21.38 -28.08 -18.43
C PHE A 14 -20.54 -28.33 -17.16
N TYR A 15 -19.70 -29.36 -17.13
CA TYR A 15 -18.91 -29.68 -15.93
C TYR A 15 -17.66 -28.81 -15.72
N ASN A 16 -17.31 -27.92 -16.66
CA ASN A 16 -16.12 -27.06 -16.57
C ASN A 16 -16.44 -25.60 -16.20
N CYS A 17 -17.68 -25.28 -15.80
CA CYS A 17 -17.99 -23.94 -15.32
C CYS A 17 -17.48 -23.82 -13.87
N LYS A 18 -16.17 -23.55 -13.70
CA LYS A 18 -15.67 -23.08 -12.41
C LYS A 18 -16.32 -21.73 -12.14
N ALA A 19 -17.03 -21.60 -11.03
CA ALA A 19 -17.50 -20.32 -10.58
C ALA A 19 -16.31 -19.35 -10.54
N GLN A 20 -16.41 -18.27 -11.29
CA GLN A 20 -15.36 -17.25 -11.31
C GLN A 20 -15.29 -16.64 -9.91
N SER A 21 -14.08 -16.52 -9.35
CA SER A 21 -13.88 -15.87 -8.07
C SER A 21 -14.45 -14.45 -8.11
N PRO A 22 -15.17 -13.99 -7.07
CA PRO A 22 -15.77 -12.67 -7.09
C PRO A 22 -14.70 -11.58 -7.20
N VAL A 23 -14.94 -10.62 -8.09
CA VAL A 23 -14.13 -9.39 -8.19
C VAL A 23 -14.85 -8.30 -7.41
N LEU A 24 -14.18 -7.75 -6.40
CA LEU A 24 -14.69 -6.71 -5.50
C LEU A 24 -13.85 -5.45 -5.70
N ASN A 25 -14.42 -4.27 -5.43
CA ASN A 25 -13.65 -3.04 -5.44
C ASN A 25 -12.91 -2.89 -4.10
N ILE A 26 -11.61 -2.53 -4.12
CA ILE A 26 -10.82 -2.28 -2.89
C ILE A 26 -11.36 -1.13 -2.03
N GLU A 27 -12.16 -0.23 -2.60
CA GLU A 27 -12.83 0.84 -1.86
C GLU A 27 -14.01 0.33 -1.01
N THR A 28 -14.45 -0.91 -1.21
CA THR A 28 -15.52 -1.49 -0.39
C THR A 28 -14.99 -1.88 0.96
N THR A 29 -15.76 -1.61 2.00
CA THR A 29 -15.42 -2.02 3.36
C THR A 29 -15.21 -3.54 3.40
N PHE A 30 -14.07 -3.97 3.93
CA PHE A 30 -13.82 -5.40 4.15
C PHE A 30 -14.89 -5.96 5.08
N SER A 31 -15.63 -6.97 4.60
CA SER A 31 -16.51 -7.77 5.42
C SER A 31 -15.69 -8.77 6.23
N SER A 32 -16.15 -9.14 7.42
CA SER A 32 -15.56 -10.26 8.19
C SER A 32 -15.54 -11.57 7.39
N ASP A 33 -16.45 -11.72 6.43
CA ASP A 33 -16.59 -12.88 5.56
C ASP A 33 -16.00 -12.62 4.17
N VAL A 34 -14.68 -12.42 4.10
CA VAL A 34 -13.98 -12.32 2.82
C VAL A 34 -14.01 -13.67 2.10
N PRO A 35 -14.60 -13.75 0.89
CA PRO A 35 -14.62 -15.00 0.13
C PRO A 35 -13.20 -15.46 -0.21
N ILE A 36 -12.94 -16.75 -0.07
CA ILE A 36 -11.67 -17.36 -0.46
C ILE A 36 -11.46 -17.15 -1.96
N ASN A 37 -10.25 -16.77 -2.36
CA ASN A 37 -9.87 -16.45 -3.75
C ASN A 37 -10.63 -15.27 -4.37
N ALA A 38 -11.34 -14.43 -3.61
CA ALA A 38 -11.86 -13.16 -4.13
C ALA A 38 -10.70 -12.29 -4.66
N TYR A 39 -11.01 -11.37 -5.56
CA TYR A 39 -10.04 -10.38 -6.04
C TYR A 39 -10.52 -8.98 -5.71
N TYR A 40 -9.84 -8.32 -4.79
CA TYR A 40 -10.04 -6.91 -4.45
C TYR A 40 -9.25 -6.04 -5.42
N LYS A 41 -9.95 -5.54 -6.42
CA LYS A 41 -9.38 -4.80 -7.53
C LYS A 41 -9.50 -3.28 -7.32
N ASP A 42 -8.44 -2.56 -7.62
CA ASP A 42 -8.47 -1.09 -7.79
C ASP A 42 -9.15 -0.73 -9.11
N ALA A 43 -10.49 -0.86 -9.12
CA ALA A 43 -11.31 -0.67 -10.33
C ALA A 43 -11.28 0.78 -10.83
N ASN A 44 -11.00 1.74 -9.97
CA ASN A 44 -10.96 3.17 -10.26
C ASN A 44 -9.52 3.69 -10.49
N ASN A 45 -8.51 2.83 -10.48
CA ASN A 45 -7.09 3.17 -10.63
C ASN A 45 -6.61 4.25 -9.65
N ILE A 46 -7.11 4.23 -8.40
CA ILE A 46 -6.77 5.22 -7.39
C ILE A 46 -5.31 5.08 -6.97
N LEU A 47 -4.82 3.83 -6.82
CA LEU A 47 -3.44 3.55 -6.43
C LEU A 47 -2.42 4.14 -7.44
N ASN A 48 -2.76 4.20 -8.72
CA ASN A 48 -1.89 4.76 -9.76
C ASN A 48 -1.52 6.23 -9.51
N ASN A 49 -2.36 6.96 -8.77
CA ASN A 49 -2.07 8.36 -8.44
C ASN A 49 -0.89 8.53 -7.48
N PHE A 50 -0.50 7.47 -6.78
CA PHE A 50 0.54 7.47 -5.77
C PHE A 50 1.83 6.79 -6.24
N GLU A 51 1.81 6.09 -7.38
CA GLU A 51 2.99 5.45 -7.96
C GLU A 51 4.06 6.47 -8.37
N GLY A 52 5.30 6.04 -8.28
CA GLY A 52 6.47 6.78 -8.72
C GLY A 52 7.49 7.04 -7.62
N THR A 53 8.41 7.94 -7.92
CA THR A 53 9.49 8.35 -7.01
C THR A 53 9.16 9.71 -6.42
N TRP A 54 9.27 9.82 -5.12
CA TRP A 54 8.90 11.00 -4.33
C TRP A 54 10.04 11.39 -3.42
N LEU A 55 10.38 12.69 -3.35
CA LEU A 55 11.52 13.19 -2.58
C LEU A 55 11.13 14.37 -1.68
N TYR A 56 11.40 14.23 -0.39
CA TYR A 56 11.42 15.31 0.59
C TYR A 56 12.86 15.71 0.88
N THR A 57 13.12 17.03 0.99
CA THR A 57 14.42 17.57 1.37
C THR A 57 14.23 18.71 2.36
N ASN A 58 14.98 18.66 3.44
CA ASN A 58 15.07 19.75 4.43
C ASN A 58 16.52 19.86 4.94
N GLY A 59 17.26 20.79 4.38
CA GLY A 59 18.71 20.90 4.61
C GLY A 59 19.45 19.63 4.21
N ASN A 60 20.13 19.01 5.17
CA ASN A 60 20.88 17.76 4.95
C ASN A 60 20.04 16.49 5.25
N ASN A 61 18.74 16.65 5.49
CA ASN A 61 17.82 15.54 5.72
C ASN A 61 17.01 15.27 4.47
N THR A 62 16.91 14.02 4.04
CA THR A 62 16.08 13.61 2.91
C THR A 62 15.29 12.36 3.23
N LEU A 63 14.08 12.31 2.70
CA LEU A 63 13.28 11.09 2.63
C LEU A 63 12.87 10.86 1.18
N LYS A 64 13.36 9.79 0.59
CA LYS A 64 12.97 9.34 -0.74
C LYS A 64 12.08 8.11 -0.61
N ILE A 65 10.96 8.10 -1.31
CA ILE A 65 10.01 6.98 -1.35
C ILE A 65 9.82 6.58 -2.81
N ILE A 66 9.83 5.28 -3.09
CA ILE A 66 9.42 4.71 -4.38
C ILE A 66 8.23 3.80 -4.13
N LEU A 67 7.15 4.01 -4.87
CA LEU A 67 5.94 3.21 -4.81
C LEU A 67 5.62 2.63 -6.18
N ALA A 68 5.30 1.35 -6.23
CA ALA A 68 4.89 0.62 -7.41
C ALA A 68 3.66 -0.23 -7.12
N LYS A 69 2.73 -0.32 -8.09
CA LYS A 69 1.51 -1.10 -7.94
C LYS A 69 1.75 -2.56 -8.25
N SER A 70 1.43 -3.43 -7.30
CA SER A 70 1.29 -4.87 -7.49
C SER A 70 -0.18 -5.19 -7.76
N THR A 71 -0.44 -5.94 -8.82
CA THR A 71 -1.80 -6.36 -9.19
C THR A 71 -1.99 -7.84 -8.90
N GLN A 72 -3.19 -8.20 -8.42
CA GLN A 72 -3.53 -9.59 -8.11
C GLN A 72 -2.52 -10.27 -7.15
N HIS A 73 -1.98 -9.52 -6.20
CA HIS A 73 -1.12 -10.09 -5.17
C HIS A 73 -1.95 -11.06 -4.30
N PHE A 74 -1.45 -12.29 -4.10
CA PHE A 74 -2.10 -13.28 -3.24
C PHE A 74 -1.56 -13.21 -1.83
N ASN A 75 -2.42 -12.88 -0.85
CA ASN A 75 -2.03 -12.75 0.56
C ASN A 75 -2.25 -14.03 1.40
N GLY A 76 -2.45 -15.18 0.74
CA GLY A 76 -2.74 -16.46 1.40
C GLY A 76 -4.23 -16.80 1.49
N LYS A 77 -5.14 -15.85 1.30
CA LYS A 77 -6.59 -16.06 1.35
C LYS A 77 -7.33 -15.52 0.13
N TYR A 78 -6.97 -14.35 -0.34
CA TYR A 78 -7.58 -13.67 -1.49
C TYR A 78 -6.51 -12.91 -2.29
N TYR A 79 -6.90 -12.40 -3.46
CA TYR A 79 -6.06 -11.56 -4.30
C TYR A 79 -6.41 -10.10 -4.09
N GLU A 80 -5.43 -9.20 -4.19
CA GLU A 80 -5.64 -7.77 -4.06
C GLU A 80 -4.65 -6.95 -4.90
N ASP A 81 -5.09 -5.75 -5.31
CA ASP A 81 -4.18 -4.73 -5.80
C ASP A 81 -3.68 -3.93 -4.60
N LEU A 82 -2.37 -3.69 -4.54
CA LEU A 82 -1.76 -2.89 -3.47
C LEU A 82 -0.55 -2.12 -3.99
N LEU A 83 -0.13 -1.10 -3.26
CA LEU A 83 1.19 -0.50 -3.45
C LEU A 83 2.22 -1.25 -2.63
N ILE A 84 3.37 -1.46 -3.26
CA ILE A 84 4.60 -1.97 -2.66
C ILE A 84 5.65 -0.89 -2.85
N GLY A 85 6.49 -0.68 -1.86
CA GLY A 85 7.52 0.32 -1.97
C GLY A 85 8.66 0.17 -1.00
N GLY A 86 9.64 1.00 -1.24
CA GLY A 86 10.79 1.17 -0.37
C GLY A 86 11.08 2.64 -0.13
N TYR A 87 11.94 2.89 0.84
CA TYR A 87 12.35 4.24 1.16
C TYR A 87 13.83 4.32 1.54
N GLN A 88 14.37 5.54 1.37
CA GLN A 88 15.69 5.90 1.85
C GLN A 88 15.54 7.10 2.78
N TYR A 89 16.11 7.02 3.97
CA TYR A 89 16.18 8.13 4.91
C TYR A 89 17.62 8.52 5.17
N ILE A 90 17.92 9.79 4.94
CA ILE A 90 19.21 10.41 5.23
C ILE A 90 18.99 11.47 6.30
N GLU A 91 19.74 11.41 7.37
CA GLU A 91 19.73 12.37 8.46
C GLU A 91 21.11 13.01 8.61
N ASN A 92 21.16 14.34 8.59
CA ASN A 92 22.42 15.11 8.67
C ASN A 92 23.48 14.65 7.66
N GLY A 93 23.05 14.25 6.45
CA GLY A 93 23.92 13.75 5.39
C GLY A 93 24.37 12.29 5.55
N VAL A 94 23.90 11.59 6.57
CA VAL A 94 24.20 10.17 6.82
C VAL A 94 23.00 9.30 6.50
N GLU A 95 23.20 8.32 5.59
CA GLU A 95 22.15 7.32 5.28
C GLU A 95 21.88 6.44 6.53
N LYS A 96 20.62 6.38 6.93
CA LYS A 96 20.14 5.59 8.06
C LYS A 96 19.43 4.33 7.62
N ILE A 97 18.61 4.42 6.58
CA ILE A 97 17.84 3.32 5.98
C ILE A 97 17.89 3.46 4.47
N ASN A 98 17.96 2.32 3.78
CA ASN A 98 17.80 2.25 2.33
C ASN A 98 17.17 0.92 1.92
N THR A 99 15.89 0.94 1.59
CA THR A 99 15.09 -0.19 1.13
C THR A 99 14.47 0.08 -0.25
N LEU A 100 15.01 1.03 -1.02
CA LEU A 100 14.42 1.45 -2.29
C LEU A 100 14.21 0.30 -3.28
N THR A 101 15.03 -0.76 -3.20
CA THR A 101 14.91 -1.96 -4.03
C THR A 101 13.66 -2.79 -3.78
N ASP A 102 12.95 -2.56 -2.68
CA ASP A 102 11.68 -3.26 -2.41
C ASP A 102 10.64 -2.94 -3.49
N ALA A 103 10.67 -1.74 -4.04
CA ALA A 103 9.78 -1.32 -5.14
C ALA A 103 10.02 -2.10 -6.45
N ASP A 104 11.16 -2.73 -6.62
CA ASP A 104 11.50 -3.53 -7.80
C ASP A 104 10.93 -4.95 -7.74
N ASN A 105 10.49 -5.41 -6.55
CA ASN A 105 9.96 -6.75 -6.34
C ASN A 105 8.48 -6.72 -5.93
N LEU A 106 7.59 -6.69 -6.90
CA LEU A 106 6.14 -6.60 -6.70
C LEU A 106 5.52 -7.83 -6.00
N ASN A 107 6.30 -8.87 -5.73
CA ASN A 107 5.82 -10.07 -5.04
C ASN A 107 6.15 -10.06 -3.53
N LEU A 108 6.77 -9.00 -3.02
CA LEU A 108 7.10 -8.91 -1.59
C LEU A 108 5.87 -8.90 -0.69
N GLY A 109 4.75 -8.28 -1.13
CA GLY A 109 3.55 -8.15 -0.30
C GLY A 109 3.89 -7.55 1.05
N ASP A 110 3.41 -8.21 2.10
CA ASP A 110 3.64 -7.80 3.51
C ASP A 110 5.13 -7.80 3.92
N ASN A 111 6.05 -8.30 3.09
CA ASN A 111 7.48 -8.26 3.39
C ASN A 111 8.16 -6.98 2.89
N ALA A 112 7.49 -6.16 2.09
CA ALA A 112 8.01 -4.86 1.69
C ALA A 112 8.10 -3.89 2.87
N SER A 113 9.02 -2.94 2.81
CA SER A 113 9.15 -1.91 3.85
C SER A 113 8.04 -0.87 3.80
N ILE A 114 7.39 -0.69 2.65
CA ILE A 114 6.12 0.05 2.51
C ILE A 114 5.15 -0.84 1.75
N GLU A 115 3.92 -0.99 2.28
CA GLU A 115 2.88 -1.76 1.62
C GLU A 115 1.47 -1.32 2.04
N GLY A 116 0.48 -1.63 1.19
CA GLY A 116 -0.94 -1.49 1.53
C GLY A 116 -1.81 -0.93 0.40
N ASN A 117 -3.10 -0.85 0.71
CA ASN A 117 -4.13 -0.40 -0.24
C ASN A 117 -5.34 0.26 0.45
N ASN A 118 -5.21 0.68 1.70
CA ASN A 118 -6.33 1.27 2.45
C ASN A 118 -6.65 2.67 1.94
N ILE A 119 -7.74 2.80 1.18
CA ILE A 119 -8.22 4.06 0.62
C ILE A 119 -9.26 4.65 1.56
N TYR A 120 -9.05 5.90 1.97
CA TYR A 120 -9.99 6.68 2.77
C TYR A 120 -10.52 7.86 1.97
N ASN A 121 -11.66 8.38 2.36
CA ASN A 121 -12.31 9.54 1.77
C ASN A 121 -12.71 10.58 2.83
N ASN A 122 -11.98 10.65 3.92
CA ASN A 122 -12.26 11.54 5.03
C ASN A 122 -10.98 12.04 5.69
N CYS A 123 -11.09 13.10 6.48
CA CYS A 123 -10.01 13.73 7.24
C CYS A 123 -9.89 13.20 8.68
N LYS A 124 -10.42 12.01 8.96
CA LYS A 124 -10.18 11.32 10.24
C LYS A 124 -8.80 10.67 10.21
N TYR A 125 -8.19 10.42 11.35
CA TYR A 125 -6.93 9.71 11.49
C TYR A 125 -5.74 10.36 10.77
N SER A 126 -5.03 11.22 11.47
CA SER A 126 -3.80 11.85 10.99
C SER A 126 -3.91 12.58 9.63
N PRO A 127 -4.88 13.52 9.50
CA PRO A 127 -5.00 14.31 8.27
C PRO A 127 -3.83 15.28 8.13
N VAL A 128 -3.54 15.70 6.89
CA VAL A 128 -2.71 16.88 6.62
C VAL A 128 -3.52 18.16 6.88
N ASP A 129 -2.83 19.29 7.05
CA ASP A 129 -3.41 20.58 7.43
C ASP A 129 -4.46 21.13 6.45
N ASP A 130 -4.37 20.75 5.17
CA ASP A 130 -5.30 21.14 4.09
C ASP A 130 -6.22 20.00 3.62
N CYS A 131 -6.43 18.98 4.44
CA CYS A 131 -7.31 17.88 4.12
C CYS A 131 -8.76 18.34 3.91
N VAL A 132 -9.42 17.82 2.90
CA VAL A 132 -10.84 18.07 2.61
C VAL A 132 -11.62 16.77 2.69
N ASP A 133 -12.72 16.75 3.46
CA ASP A 133 -13.58 15.56 3.52
C ASP A 133 -14.13 15.20 2.14
N GLY A 134 -14.07 13.92 1.82
CA GLY A 134 -14.45 13.36 0.52
C GLY A 134 -13.26 13.15 -0.43
N GLU A 135 -12.09 13.75 -0.16
CA GLU A 135 -10.90 13.47 -0.96
C GLU A 135 -10.36 12.07 -0.70
N LYS A 136 -9.86 11.44 -1.77
CA LYS A 136 -9.19 10.14 -1.65
C LYS A 136 -7.78 10.32 -1.12
N ASN A 137 -7.50 9.64 -0.02
CA ASN A 137 -6.17 9.54 0.56
C ASN A 137 -5.82 8.09 0.82
N LEU A 138 -4.55 7.79 0.91
CA LEU A 138 -4.05 6.44 1.04
C LEU A 138 -3.34 6.25 2.37
N HIS A 139 -3.63 5.14 3.03
CA HIS A 139 -2.98 4.73 4.26
C HIS A 139 -2.22 3.43 4.02
N LEU A 140 -0.91 3.48 4.15
CA LEU A 140 0.02 2.38 3.99
C LEU A 140 0.71 2.08 5.32
N SER A 141 1.24 0.87 5.43
CA SER A 141 2.18 0.47 6.46
C SER A 141 3.60 0.91 6.05
N ILE A 142 4.42 1.33 7.01
CA ILE A 142 5.84 1.60 6.84
C ILE A 142 6.62 0.90 7.96
N LYS A 143 7.65 0.12 7.60
CA LYS A 143 8.45 -0.66 8.55
C LYS A 143 9.82 -0.05 8.72
N ASP A 144 10.31 -0.02 9.95
CA ASP A 144 11.70 0.30 10.25
C ASP A 144 12.54 -0.99 10.16
N VAL A 145 13.05 -1.27 8.96
CA VAL A 145 13.71 -2.55 8.65
C VAL A 145 14.93 -2.85 9.54
N PRO A 146 15.79 -1.88 9.93
CA PRO A 146 16.87 -2.13 10.88
C PRO A 146 16.41 -2.55 12.27
N LEU A 147 15.17 -2.25 12.63
CA LEU A 147 14.63 -2.47 13.95
C LEU A 147 13.33 -3.28 13.86
N GLU A 148 13.46 -4.60 13.92
CA GLU A 148 12.29 -5.48 13.96
C GLU A 148 11.30 -5.04 15.04
N GLY A 149 10.01 -5.01 14.68
CA GLY A 149 8.94 -4.62 15.60
C GLY A 149 8.55 -3.15 15.57
N HIS A 150 9.21 -2.30 14.80
CA HIS A 150 8.77 -0.93 14.55
C HIS A 150 7.98 -0.87 13.24
N ILE A 151 6.69 -0.62 13.36
CA ILE A 151 5.78 -0.41 12.23
C ILE A 151 5.12 0.95 12.42
N GLY A 152 4.98 1.69 11.35
CA GLY A 152 4.32 2.98 11.34
C GLY A 152 3.19 3.06 10.34
N ASP A 153 2.46 4.15 10.45
CA ASP A 153 1.42 4.57 9.52
C ASP A 153 1.99 5.62 8.56
N LEU A 154 1.81 5.40 7.26
CA LEU A 154 2.17 6.33 6.20
C LEU A 154 0.88 6.81 5.52
N ARG A 155 0.54 8.09 5.71
CA ARG A 155 -0.64 8.72 5.10
C ARG A 155 -0.23 9.60 3.95
N LEU A 156 -0.84 9.37 2.80
CA LEU A 156 -0.51 10.04 1.54
C LEU A 156 -1.71 10.80 0.99
N PHE A 157 -1.50 12.09 0.71
CA PHE A 157 -2.47 12.98 0.11
C PHE A 157 -1.88 13.59 -1.15
N LYS A 158 -2.45 13.28 -2.32
CA LYS A 158 -1.96 13.84 -3.58
C LYS A 158 -2.36 15.29 -3.74
N ARG A 159 -1.42 16.14 -4.16
CA ARG A 159 -1.62 17.57 -4.44
C ARG A 159 -0.91 17.96 -5.75
N THR A 160 -1.31 19.13 -6.24
CA THR A 160 -0.55 19.86 -7.27
C THR A 160 -0.23 21.23 -6.71
N ILE A 161 1.06 21.53 -6.52
CA ILE A 161 1.53 22.81 -6.01
C ILE A 161 2.38 23.46 -7.09
N ASN A 162 1.99 24.66 -7.53
CA ASN A 162 2.66 25.40 -8.62
C ASN A 162 2.88 24.57 -9.89
N GLY A 163 1.90 23.74 -10.25
CA GLY A 163 1.97 22.87 -11.43
C GLY A 163 2.78 21.59 -11.25
N GLN A 164 3.36 21.35 -10.09
CA GLN A 164 4.13 20.16 -9.77
C GLN A 164 3.31 19.16 -8.95
N GLU A 165 3.37 17.88 -9.32
CA GLU A 165 2.78 16.81 -8.53
C GLU A 165 3.58 16.61 -7.23
N VAL A 166 2.86 16.59 -6.12
CA VAL A 166 3.46 16.35 -4.80
C VAL A 166 2.58 15.40 -3.98
N LEU A 167 3.18 14.74 -3.00
CA LEU A 167 2.45 14.11 -1.89
C LEU A 167 2.66 14.94 -0.63
N LYS A 168 1.55 15.34 0.01
CA LYS A 168 1.58 15.73 1.42
C LYS A 168 1.47 14.48 2.26
N VAL A 169 2.33 14.34 3.24
CA VAL A 169 2.54 13.08 3.94
C VAL A 169 2.60 13.31 5.44
N ASN A 170 1.94 12.40 6.16
CA ASN A 170 2.16 12.20 7.60
C ASN A 170 2.69 10.79 7.82
N ILE A 171 3.75 10.68 8.64
CA ILE A 171 4.32 9.43 9.11
C ILE A 171 4.22 9.41 10.63
N SER A 172 3.77 8.30 11.19
CA SER A 172 3.75 8.05 12.63
C SER A 172 4.28 6.66 12.91
N MET A 173 5.42 6.55 13.56
CA MET A 173 6.00 5.26 13.96
C MET A 173 5.34 4.77 15.24
N ASN A 174 5.17 3.46 15.37
CA ASN A 174 4.59 2.80 16.51
C ASN A 174 5.45 1.60 16.94
N TYR A 175 5.40 1.25 18.21
CA TYR A 175 5.94 -0.04 18.66
C TYR A 175 4.92 -1.15 18.40
N LEU A 176 5.38 -2.28 17.86
CA LEU A 176 4.76 -3.53 18.24
C LEU A 176 5.27 -3.83 19.66
N ARG A 177 4.41 -3.70 20.66
CA ARG A 177 4.80 -3.99 22.05
C ARG A 177 5.32 -5.41 22.15
N ASP A 178 6.62 -5.56 22.27
CA ASP A 178 7.18 -6.71 22.96
C ASP A 178 7.21 -6.41 24.45
N VAL A 179 6.84 -7.40 25.25
CA VAL A 179 6.50 -7.26 26.67
C VAL A 179 7.74 -7.28 27.56
N SER A 180 8.95 -7.38 27.01
CA SER A 180 10.15 -7.76 27.76
C SER A 180 11.31 -6.75 27.77
N GLY A 181 11.19 -5.55 27.24
CA GLY A 181 12.28 -4.57 27.28
C GLY A 181 11.94 -3.19 26.72
N GLU A 182 12.82 -2.23 26.96
CA GLU A 182 12.81 -0.95 26.25
C GLU A 182 13.28 -1.20 24.81
N LEU A 183 12.40 -0.99 23.83
CA LEU A 183 12.79 -1.00 22.43
C LEU A 183 13.55 0.30 22.14
N PRO A 184 14.60 0.26 21.31
CA PRO A 184 15.30 1.45 20.88
C PRO A 184 14.36 2.38 20.11
N ASP A 185 14.69 3.68 20.06
CA ASP A 185 13.97 4.64 19.22
C ASP A 185 14.02 4.21 17.75
N PRO A 186 12.95 4.45 16.97
CA PRO A 186 12.94 4.12 15.55
C PRO A 186 14.00 4.91 14.80
N THR A 187 14.47 4.37 13.69
CA THR A 187 15.43 5.04 12.81
C THR A 187 14.81 6.23 12.09
N LEU A 188 13.52 6.11 11.72
CA LEU A 188 12.72 7.26 11.31
C LEU A 188 12.28 8.06 12.54
N PRO A 189 12.14 9.39 12.44
CA PRO A 189 11.52 10.17 13.50
C PRO A 189 10.14 9.59 13.87
N TRP A 190 9.81 9.58 15.18
CA TRP A 190 8.52 9.10 15.68
C TRP A 190 7.33 9.69 14.94
N LYS A 191 7.47 10.92 14.49
CA LYS A 191 6.42 11.65 13.80
C LYS A 191 7.01 12.63 12.79
N MET A 192 6.52 12.56 11.56
CA MET A 192 6.77 13.56 10.52
C MET A 192 5.41 14.01 9.98
N GLU A 193 5.07 15.30 10.17
CA GLU A 193 3.74 15.81 9.83
C GLU A 193 3.83 16.88 8.75
N ASN A 194 2.85 16.88 7.85
CA ASN A 194 2.69 17.86 6.77
C ASN A 194 3.95 18.01 5.90
N ILE A 195 4.77 16.95 5.79
CA ILE A 195 5.92 16.99 4.89
C ILE A 195 5.46 16.90 3.43
N VAL A 196 6.17 17.59 2.54
CA VAL A 196 5.85 17.64 1.11
C VAL A 196 6.94 16.91 0.34
N LEU A 197 6.56 15.80 -0.29
CA LEU A 197 7.42 15.05 -1.18
C LEU A 197 7.11 15.45 -2.63
N ILE A 198 8.14 15.78 -3.38
CA ILE A 198 8.07 16.22 -4.77
C ILE A 198 8.28 15.02 -5.68
N LYS A 199 7.44 14.87 -6.70
CA LYS A 199 7.60 13.82 -7.72
C LYS A 199 8.87 14.06 -8.54
N GLN A 200 9.62 12.99 -8.76
CA GLN A 200 10.88 12.98 -9.52
C GLN A 200 10.69 12.46 -10.95
#